data_c6a5df600c5e67c5583e205f2b4cebd1
#
_entry.id   c6a5df600c5e67c5583e205f2b4cebd1
#
_cell.length_a   1.000
_cell.length_b   1.000
_cell.length_c   1.000
_cell.angle_alpha   90.00
_cell.angle_beta   90.00
_cell.angle_gamma   90.00
#
_symmetry.space_group_name_H-M   'P 1'
#
loop_
_entity.id
_entity.type
_entity.pdbx_description
1 polymer ?
#
loop_
_entity_poly.entity_id
_entity_poly.type
_entity_poly.pdbx_seq_one_letter_code
_entity_poly.pdbx_strand_id
1 'polypeptide(L)'
;MSIEQTYKDIKSLKIQGASNISDSAIKEIKILVKNSTAKKPHLLTEEIESSIERLKSARPTEPETENYLNYINYFSKRVVTQKISELKKEIIKEINNIE
;
A
#
# COMPACT_ATOMS: atom_id res chain seq x y z
N MET A 1 5.47 -2.69 12.53
CA MET A 1 6.13 -3.09 11.27
C MET A 1 6.26 -1.90 10.35
N SER A 2 7.22 -1.94 9.47
CA SER A 2 7.45 -0.91 8.47
C SER A 2 7.43 -1.51 7.08
N ILE A 3 7.37 -0.66 6.06
CA ILE A 3 7.46 -1.09 4.66
C ILE A 3 8.73 -1.90 4.44
N GLU A 4 9.87 -1.43 4.95
CA GLU A 4 11.14 -2.14 4.80
C GLU A 4 11.14 -3.49 5.49
N GLN A 5 10.57 -3.58 6.68
CA GLN A 5 10.49 -4.86 7.39
C GLN A 5 9.61 -5.84 6.63
N THR A 6 8.47 -5.40 6.14
CA THR A 6 7.58 -6.24 5.35
C THR A 6 8.26 -6.68 4.04
N TYR A 7 8.98 -5.76 3.38
CA TYR A 7 9.77 -6.09 2.19
C TYR A 7 10.76 -7.21 2.47
N LYS A 8 11.51 -7.09 3.56
CA LYS A 8 12.51 -8.10 3.94
C LYS A 8 11.87 -9.43 4.29
N ASP A 9 10.74 -9.41 4.98
CA ASP A 9 10.04 -10.63 5.39
C ASP A 9 9.48 -11.37 4.17
N ILE A 10 8.98 -10.66 3.18
CA ILE A 10 8.51 -11.26 1.93
C ILE A 10 9.69 -11.83 1.15
N LYS A 11 10.75 -11.04 1.01
CA LYS A 11 11.93 -11.44 0.22
C LYS A 11 12.64 -12.64 0.83
N SER A 12 12.72 -12.72 2.16
CA SER A 12 13.39 -13.80 2.88
C SER A 12 12.52 -15.03 3.10
N LEU A 13 11.29 -15.04 2.58
CA LEU A 13 10.33 -16.13 2.70
C LEU A 13 9.78 -16.33 4.11
N LYS A 14 9.90 -15.35 5.01
CA LYS A 14 9.20 -15.38 6.29
C LYS A 14 7.70 -15.27 6.08
N ILE A 15 7.29 -14.51 5.07
CA ILE A 15 5.91 -14.43 4.64
C ILE A 15 5.80 -15.21 3.34
N GLN A 16 5.02 -16.28 3.33
CA GLN A 16 4.85 -17.17 2.19
C GLN A 16 3.38 -17.35 1.88
N GLY A 17 3.11 -17.72 0.61
CA GLY A 17 1.75 -17.94 0.13
C GLY A 17 1.13 -16.63 -0.37
N ALA A 18 0.46 -16.71 -1.54
CA ALA A 18 -0.07 -15.52 -2.22
C ALA A 18 -0.99 -14.69 -1.32
N SER A 19 -1.89 -15.34 -0.58
CA SER A 19 -2.82 -14.62 0.31
C SER A 19 -2.11 -13.93 1.45
N ASN A 20 -1.13 -14.58 2.06
CA ASN A 20 -0.37 -13.99 3.19
C ASN A 20 0.47 -12.82 2.73
N ILE A 21 1.07 -12.91 1.56
CA ILE A 21 1.86 -11.82 0.99
C ILE A 21 0.95 -10.63 0.69
N SER A 22 -0.19 -10.87 0.05
CA SER A 22 -1.15 -9.81 -0.25
C SER A 22 -1.68 -9.14 1.00
N ASP A 23 -2.09 -9.92 2.00
CA ASP A 23 -2.61 -9.38 3.26
C ASP A 23 -1.57 -8.52 3.97
N SER A 24 -0.34 -8.98 4.04
CA SER A 24 0.74 -8.25 4.70
C SER A 24 1.06 -6.94 3.98
N ALA A 25 1.11 -6.98 2.66
CA ALA A 25 1.41 -5.80 1.86
C ALA A 25 0.28 -4.76 1.98
N ILE A 26 -0.97 -5.19 1.87
CA ILE A 26 -2.13 -4.30 1.97
C ILE A 26 -2.20 -3.66 3.36
N LYS A 27 -2.01 -4.45 4.42
CA LYS A 27 -2.02 -3.94 5.78
C LYS A 27 -0.94 -2.89 5.98
N GLU A 28 0.24 -3.11 5.40
CA GLU A 28 1.33 -2.17 5.56
C GLU A 28 1.05 -0.84 4.86
N ILE A 29 0.41 -0.88 3.69
CA ILE A 29 -0.02 0.35 3.01
C ILE A 29 -1.07 1.09 3.85
N LYS A 30 -2.00 0.36 4.45
CA LYS A 30 -3.03 0.94 5.32
C LYS A 30 -2.40 1.66 6.52
N ILE A 31 -1.42 1.03 7.16
CA ILE A 31 -0.68 1.62 8.29
C ILE A 31 0.07 2.87 7.83
N LEU A 32 0.72 2.80 6.68
CA LEU A 32 1.42 3.95 6.12
C LEU A 32 0.48 5.14 5.91
N VAL A 33 -0.69 4.89 5.35
CA VAL A 33 -1.68 5.96 5.12
C VAL A 33 -2.14 6.57 6.44
N LYS A 34 -2.45 5.73 7.43
CA LYS A 34 -2.89 6.21 8.75
C LYS A 34 -1.84 7.06 9.44
N ASN A 35 -0.58 6.68 9.33
CA ASN A 35 0.52 7.29 10.08
C ASN A 35 1.30 8.33 9.29
N SER A 36 0.96 8.54 8.02
CA SER A 36 1.67 9.50 7.18
C SER A 36 1.59 10.91 7.75
N THR A 37 2.72 11.61 7.72
CA THR A 37 2.81 13.01 8.11
C THR A 37 2.70 13.97 6.92
N ALA A 38 2.41 13.43 5.74
CA ALA A 38 2.23 14.25 4.54
C ALA A 38 1.10 15.26 4.75
N LYS A 39 1.34 16.50 4.35
CA LYS A 39 0.38 17.59 4.56
C LYS A 39 -0.41 17.92 3.30
N LYS A 40 -0.02 17.38 2.17
CA LYS A 40 -0.69 17.60 0.88
C LYS A 40 -1.01 16.28 0.22
N PRO A 41 -2.16 16.19 -0.48
CA PRO A 41 -2.56 14.93 -1.14
C PRO A 41 -1.50 14.35 -2.07
N HIS A 42 -0.85 15.16 -2.89
CA HIS A 42 0.15 14.64 -3.84
C HIS A 42 1.37 14.04 -3.14
N LEU A 43 1.73 14.55 -1.96
CA LEU A 43 2.84 13.98 -1.19
C LEU A 43 2.46 12.60 -0.65
N LEU A 44 1.21 12.42 -0.22
CA LEU A 44 0.74 11.12 0.22
C LEU A 44 0.71 10.11 -0.93
N THR A 45 0.20 10.51 -2.10
CA THR A 45 0.16 9.61 -3.24
C THR A 45 1.55 9.20 -3.72
N GLU A 46 2.52 10.11 -3.67
CA GLU A 46 3.91 9.79 -3.98
C GLU A 46 4.49 8.79 -2.98
N GLU A 47 4.21 8.98 -1.70
CA GLU A 47 4.65 8.08 -0.64
C GLU A 47 4.07 6.67 -0.84
N ILE A 48 2.78 6.59 -1.15
CA ILE A 48 2.10 5.33 -1.43
C ILE A 48 2.73 4.65 -2.64
N GLU A 49 2.93 5.37 -3.73
CA GLU A 49 3.51 4.82 -4.95
C GLU A 49 4.90 4.26 -4.73
N SER A 50 5.76 5.01 -4.05
CA SER A 50 7.10 4.58 -3.73
C SER A 50 7.10 3.30 -2.89
N SER A 51 6.23 3.24 -1.88
CA SER A 51 6.11 2.07 -1.01
C SER A 51 5.57 0.86 -1.76
N ILE A 52 4.60 1.06 -2.64
CA ILE A 52 4.04 -0.01 -3.47
C ILE A 52 5.12 -0.59 -4.39
N GLU A 53 5.90 0.26 -5.04
CA GLU A 53 6.98 -0.21 -5.91
C GLU A 53 8.01 -1.02 -5.12
N ARG A 54 8.32 -0.60 -3.90
CA ARG A 54 9.23 -1.31 -3.03
C ARG A 54 8.70 -2.70 -2.67
N LEU A 55 7.45 -2.78 -2.25
CA LEU A 55 6.83 -4.05 -1.88
C LEU A 55 6.72 -5.01 -3.07
N LYS A 56 6.37 -4.50 -4.24
CA LYS A 56 6.28 -5.30 -5.47
C LYS A 56 7.62 -5.92 -5.83
N SER A 57 8.71 -5.21 -5.58
CA SER A 57 10.06 -5.69 -5.91
C SER A 57 10.53 -6.84 -5.02
N ALA A 58 9.86 -7.09 -3.89
CA ALA A 58 10.21 -8.20 -3.01
C ALA A 58 9.88 -9.57 -3.65
N ARG A 59 8.80 -9.65 -4.41
CA ARG A 59 8.34 -10.86 -5.10
C ARG A 59 7.72 -10.48 -6.43
N PRO A 60 8.53 -10.21 -7.47
CA PRO A 60 8.01 -9.71 -8.75
C PRO A 60 7.05 -10.66 -9.46
N THR A 61 7.02 -11.93 -9.08
CA THR A 61 6.19 -12.94 -9.73
C THR A 61 4.89 -13.25 -8.99
N GLU A 62 4.48 -12.39 -8.06
CA GLU A 62 3.22 -12.57 -7.31
C GLU A 62 2.12 -11.70 -7.92
N PRO A 63 1.34 -12.21 -8.91
CA PRO A 63 0.38 -11.39 -9.62
C PRO A 63 -0.79 -10.90 -8.76
N GLU A 64 -1.22 -11.70 -7.77
CA GLU A 64 -2.32 -11.29 -6.89
C GLU A 64 -1.93 -10.04 -6.08
N THR A 65 -0.76 -10.07 -5.45
CA THR A 65 -0.26 -8.93 -4.67
C THR A 65 -0.08 -7.72 -5.56
N GLU A 66 0.52 -7.92 -6.73
CA GLU A 66 0.76 -6.84 -7.67
C GLU A 66 -0.55 -6.19 -8.12
N ASN A 67 -1.58 -6.99 -8.39
CA ASN A 67 -2.88 -6.46 -8.81
C ASN A 67 -3.53 -5.62 -7.70
N TYR A 68 -3.51 -6.08 -6.46
CA TYR A 68 -4.07 -5.33 -5.34
C TYR A 68 -3.31 -4.01 -5.11
N LEU A 69 -1.99 -4.05 -5.12
CA LEU A 69 -1.18 -2.87 -4.88
C LEU A 69 -1.34 -1.85 -6.03
N ASN A 70 -1.38 -2.33 -7.26
CA ASN A 70 -1.62 -1.45 -8.41
C ASN A 70 -2.99 -0.79 -8.34
N TYR A 71 -4.00 -1.52 -7.88
CA TYR A 71 -5.34 -0.97 -7.72
C TYR A 71 -5.35 0.15 -6.67
N ILE A 72 -4.71 -0.07 -5.52
CA ILE A 72 -4.62 0.95 -4.46
C ILE A 72 -3.92 2.21 -4.99
N ASN A 73 -2.82 2.03 -5.72
CA ASN A 73 -2.08 3.13 -6.31
C ASN A 73 -2.96 3.93 -7.28
N TYR A 74 -3.65 3.23 -8.16
CA TYR A 74 -4.56 3.83 -9.12
C TYR A 74 -5.68 4.59 -8.42
N PHE A 75 -6.33 3.96 -7.44
CA PHE A 75 -7.42 4.57 -6.68
C PHE A 75 -6.96 5.84 -5.97
N SER A 76 -5.81 5.80 -5.31
CA SER A 76 -5.30 6.95 -4.55
C SER A 76 -5.07 8.18 -5.45
N LYS A 77 -4.69 7.95 -6.69
CA LYS A 77 -4.45 9.03 -7.66
C LYS A 77 -5.74 9.59 -8.26
N ARG A 78 -6.84 8.84 -8.15
CA ARG A 78 -8.11 9.25 -8.73
C ARG A 78 -8.98 10.04 -7.76
N VAL A 79 -8.69 10.00 -6.47
CA VAL A 79 -9.47 10.76 -5.50
C VAL A 79 -9.19 12.24 -5.68
N VAL A 80 -10.23 13.01 -5.99
CA VAL A 80 -10.13 14.45 -6.20
C VAL A 80 -10.48 15.15 -4.90
N THR A 81 -9.47 15.57 -4.15
CA THR A 81 -9.65 16.33 -2.92
C THR A 81 -8.39 17.14 -2.65
N GLN A 82 -8.57 18.26 -1.97
CA GLN A 82 -7.46 19.08 -1.51
C GLN A 82 -7.17 18.87 -0.02
N LYS A 83 -8.00 18.03 0.65
CA LYS A 83 -7.86 17.77 2.08
C LYS A 83 -7.21 16.42 2.30
N ILE A 84 -6.05 16.43 2.97
CA ILE A 84 -5.32 15.20 3.25
C ILE A 84 -6.14 14.24 4.11
N SER A 85 -6.93 14.74 5.04
CA SER A 85 -7.77 13.90 5.90
C SER A 85 -8.82 13.14 5.10
N GLU A 86 -9.40 13.77 4.08
CA GLU A 86 -10.38 13.11 3.21
C GLU A 86 -9.70 12.07 2.33
N LEU A 87 -8.52 12.38 1.80
CA LEU A 87 -7.77 11.43 0.99
C LEU A 87 -7.45 10.17 1.79
N LYS A 88 -6.93 10.32 3.00
CA LYS A 88 -6.65 9.19 3.89
C LYS A 88 -7.90 8.36 4.16
N LYS A 89 -9.00 9.03 4.46
CA LYS A 89 -10.27 8.36 4.74
C LYS A 89 -10.75 7.53 3.55
N GLU A 90 -10.73 8.10 2.37
CA GLU A 90 -11.18 7.40 1.16
C GLU A 90 -10.29 6.21 0.82
N ILE A 91 -8.98 6.36 0.95
CA ILE A 91 -8.03 5.28 0.67
C ILE A 91 -8.24 4.13 1.66
N ILE A 92 -8.34 4.43 2.96
CA ILE A 92 -8.53 3.42 3.99
C ILE A 92 -9.86 2.69 3.79
N LYS A 93 -10.91 3.43 3.45
CA LYS A 93 -12.22 2.83 3.15
C LYS A 93 -12.13 1.85 2.00
N GLU A 94 -11.42 2.22 0.92
CA GLU A 94 -11.27 1.34 -0.23
C GLU A 94 -10.42 0.12 0.11
N ILE A 95 -9.37 0.27 0.89
CA ILE A 95 -8.56 -0.85 1.35
C ILE A 95 -9.42 -1.82 2.16
N ASN A 96 -10.25 -1.30 3.06
CA ASN A 96 -11.15 -2.14 3.86
C ASN A 96 -12.14 -2.91 2.98
N ASN A 97 -12.56 -2.32 1.87
CA ASN A 97 -13.49 -2.97 0.95
C ASN A 97 -12.85 -4.15 0.18
N ILE A 98 -11.55 -4.10 -0.05
CA ILE A 98 -10.84 -5.16 -0.78
C ILE A 98 -10.22 -6.22 0.14
N GLU A 99 -10.17 -5.97 1.43
CA GLU A 99 -9.73 -6.96 2.41
C GLU A 99 -10.84 -8.06 2.62
#